data_54b3184551f299a46bdf6d5a48b5424a
#
_entry.id   54b3184551f299a46bdf6d5a48b5424a
#
_cell.length_a   1.000
_cell.length_b   1.000
_cell.length_c   1.000
_cell.angle_alpha   90.00
_cell.angle_beta   90.00
_cell.angle_gamma   90.00
#
_symmetry.space_group_name_H-M   'P 1'
#
loop_
_entity.id
_entity.type
_entity.pdbx_description
1 polymer ?
#
loop_
_entity_poly.entity_id
_entity_poly.type
_entity_poly.pdbx_seq_one_letter_code
_entity_poly.pdbx_strand_id
1 'polypeptide(L)'
;MKLAVLEDLEPGHKWWQEYGPPVLSAAVFAIYGFEVSNFPLLVLRSVFVLVLVQVIFFDFEHHLILDRVMFPAMVFALLVTLTPLVNSNLGLWHQAWFAGIGMGVAAGLLFLLLSFAGSAIFKAEALGFGDVKLALFMGLLLGWPYTLTALFYGVLLAAFGAIAFIVMHRSVKGTIAYGPYLAAGALLTLLQLP
;
A
#
# COMPACT_ATOMS: atom_id res chain seq x y z
N MET A 1 27.54 -8.09 -3.13
CA MET A 1 26.88 -8.09 -1.79
C MET A 1 25.36 -7.97 -1.83
N LYS A 2 24.68 -7.72 -2.97
CA LYS A 2 23.22 -7.60 -3.07
C LYS A 2 22.49 -8.84 -3.59
N LEU A 3 23.19 -9.85 -4.07
CA LEU A 3 22.58 -11.11 -4.51
C LEU A 3 22.43 -12.12 -3.37
N ALA A 4 23.31 -12.06 -2.37
CA ALA A 4 23.25 -12.93 -1.20
C ALA A 4 21.99 -12.71 -0.32
N VAL A 5 21.46 -11.46 -0.29
CA VAL A 5 20.24 -11.14 0.47
C VAL A 5 18.98 -11.80 -0.13
N LEU A 6 19.03 -12.25 -1.38
CA LEU A 6 17.90 -12.94 -2.02
C LEU A 6 17.95 -14.46 -1.84
N GLU A 7 19.11 -15.02 -1.52
CA GLU A 7 19.28 -16.46 -1.25
C GLU A 7 18.85 -16.82 0.19
N ASP A 8 18.96 -15.87 1.14
CA ASP A 8 18.51 -16.08 2.52
C ASP A 8 16.98 -15.88 2.71
N LEU A 9 16.26 -15.50 1.65
CA LEU A 9 14.80 -15.43 1.64
C LEU A 9 14.21 -16.81 1.32
N GLU A 10 14.61 -17.84 2.06
CA GLU A 10 13.84 -19.08 2.05
C GLU A 10 12.43 -18.75 2.53
N PRO A 11 11.38 -19.07 1.76
CA PRO A 11 10.01 -18.85 2.20
C PRO A 11 9.81 -19.65 3.48
N GLY A 12 9.72 -18.93 4.60
CA GLY A 12 9.41 -19.58 5.86
C GLY A 12 8.12 -20.37 5.67
N HIS A 13 8.16 -21.65 5.97
CA HIS A 13 7.13 -22.67 5.68
C HIS A 13 5.84 -22.44 6.48
N LYS A 14 5.32 -21.20 6.49
CA LYS A 14 4.07 -20.85 7.12
C LYS A 14 2.98 -20.87 6.05
N TRP A 15 2.00 -21.77 6.18
CA TRP A 15 0.90 -21.96 5.24
C TRP A 15 0.19 -20.66 4.84
N TRP A 16 0.10 -19.67 5.73
CA TRP A 16 -0.54 -18.39 5.44
C TRP A 16 0.26 -17.50 4.47
N GLN A 17 1.57 -17.73 4.35
CA GLN A 17 2.43 -17.02 3.39
C GLN A 17 2.28 -17.59 1.99
N GLU A 18 2.08 -18.89 1.88
CA GLU A 18 1.89 -19.58 0.62
C GLU A 18 0.47 -19.37 0.07
N TYR A 19 -0.54 -19.49 0.94
CA TYR A 19 -1.95 -19.43 0.53
C TYR A 19 -2.61 -18.07 0.76
N GLY A 20 -2.08 -17.23 1.63
CA GLY A 20 -2.65 -15.92 1.97
C GLY A 20 -2.76 -14.98 0.79
N PRO A 21 -1.66 -14.68 0.06
CA PRO A 21 -1.72 -13.77 -1.09
C PRO A 21 -2.68 -14.22 -2.19
N PRO A 22 -2.65 -15.48 -2.67
CA PRO A 22 -3.60 -15.91 -3.70
C PRO A 22 -5.05 -15.94 -3.22
N VAL A 23 -5.31 -16.35 -1.98
CA VAL A 23 -6.68 -16.37 -1.41
C VAL A 23 -7.23 -14.96 -1.28
N LEU A 24 -6.46 -14.01 -0.72
CA LEU A 24 -6.89 -12.63 -0.60
C LEU A 24 -7.11 -11.98 -1.97
N SER A 25 -6.19 -12.19 -2.91
CA SER A 25 -6.34 -11.69 -4.28
C SER A 25 -7.57 -12.26 -4.97
N ALA A 26 -7.81 -13.57 -4.84
CA ALA A 26 -8.97 -14.22 -5.43
C ALA A 26 -10.29 -13.70 -4.83
N ALA A 27 -10.34 -13.47 -3.51
CA ALA A 27 -11.52 -12.91 -2.85
C ALA A 27 -11.82 -11.48 -3.36
N VAL A 28 -10.80 -10.63 -3.48
CA VAL A 28 -10.95 -9.26 -4.00
C VAL A 28 -11.36 -9.29 -5.47
N PHE A 29 -10.77 -10.16 -6.30
CA PHE A 29 -11.15 -10.29 -7.70
C PHE A 29 -12.59 -10.81 -7.88
N ALA A 30 -13.04 -11.69 -7.00
CA ALA A 30 -14.43 -12.15 -7.01
C ALA A 30 -15.38 -10.97 -6.73
N ILE A 31 -15.09 -10.13 -5.73
CA ILE A 31 -15.88 -8.92 -5.44
C ILE A 31 -15.92 -8.01 -6.66
N TYR A 32 -14.75 -7.68 -7.25
CA TYR A 32 -14.69 -6.81 -8.42
C TYR A 32 -15.39 -7.39 -9.65
N GLY A 33 -15.35 -8.70 -9.84
CA GLY A 33 -16.02 -9.36 -10.96
C GLY A 33 -17.54 -9.20 -10.93
N PHE A 34 -18.12 -8.97 -9.73
CA PHE A 34 -19.54 -8.70 -9.58
C PHE A 34 -19.87 -7.19 -9.68
N GLU A 35 -18.96 -6.31 -9.27
CA GLU A 35 -19.22 -4.87 -9.13
C GLU A 35 -18.79 -4.06 -10.37
N VAL A 36 -17.70 -4.46 -11.04
CA VAL A 36 -17.08 -3.67 -12.11
C VAL A 36 -17.45 -4.23 -13.48
N SER A 37 -18.38 -3.56 -14.16
CA SER A 37 -18.81 -3.93 -15.51
C SER A 37 -17.79 -3.55 -16.60
N ASN A 38 -16.89 -2.61 -16.31
CA ASN A 38 -15.91 -2.10 -17.27
C ASN A 38 -14.63 -2.96 -17.22
N PHE A 39 -14.41 -3.80 -18.24
CA PHE A 39 -13.28 -4.71 -18.29
C PHE A 39 -11.90 -4.05 -18.17
N PRO A 40 -11.57 -2.94 -18.87
CA PRO A 40 -10.33 -2.21 -18.67
C PRO A 40 -10.13 -1.73 -17.24
N LEU A 41 -11.17 -1.25 -16.59
CA LEU A 41 -11.13 -0.79 -15.21
C LEU A 41 -10.92 -1.96 -14.24
N LEU A 42 -11.56 -3.11 -14.50
CA LEU A 42 -11.37 -4.34 -13.75
C LEU A 42 -9.90 -4.79 -13.78
N VAL A 43 -9.30 -4.84 -14.97
CA VAL A 43 -7.88 -5.22 -15.13
C VAL A 43 -6.98 -4.25 -14.38
N LEU A 44 -7.24 -2.96 -14.51
CA LEU A 44 -6.46 -1.92 -13.83
C LEU A 44 -6.51 -2.07 -12.30
N ARG A 45 -7.71 -2.19 -11.74
CA ARG A 45 -7.90 -2.41 -10.29
C ARG A 45 -7.22 -3.69 -9.84
N SER A 46 -7.31 -4.75 -10.62
CA SER A 46 -6.68 -6.04 -10.32
C SER A 46 -5.15 -5.93 -10.19
N VAL A 47 -4.50 -5.18 -11.07
CA VAL A 47 -3.05 -4.94 -10.99
C VAL A 47 -2.69 -4.23 -9.67
N PHE A 48 -3.44 -3.20 -9.30
CA PHE A 48 -3.18 -2.49 -8.04
C PHE A 48 -3.46 -3.35 -6.81
N VAL A 49 -4.49 -4.19 -6.84
CA VAL A 49 -4.77 -5.17 -5.77
C VAL A 49 -3.58 -6.11 -5.59
N LEU A 50 -3.04 -6.66 -6.68
CA LEU A 50 -1.87 -7.55 -6.60
C LEU A 50 -0.67 -6.87 -5.97
N VAL A 51 -0.38 -5.61 -6.34
CA VAL A 51 0.71 -4.83 -5.73
C VAL A 51 0.47 -4.63 -4.24
N LEU A 52 -0.74 -4.20 -3.83
CA LEU A 52 -1.06 -3.96 -2.42
C LEU A 52 -1.02 -5.24 -1.60
N VAL A 53 -1.57 -6.35 -2.11
CA VAL A 53 -1.53 -7.66 -1.45
C VAL A 53 -0.08 -8.11 -1.28
N GLN A 54 0.76 -7.98 -2.31
CA GLN A 54 2.16 -8.32 -2.21
C GLN A 54 2.89 -7.49 -1.16
N VAL A 55 2.63 -6.17 -1.09
CA VAL A 55 3.20 -5.31 -0.04
C VAL A 55 2.76 -5.77 1.34
N ILE A 56 1.46 -6.07 1.54
CA ILE A 56 0.93 -6.54 2.84
C ILE A 56 1.70 -7.77 3.32
N PHE A 57 1.75 -8.83 2.52
CA PHE A 57 2.34 -10.09 2.97
C PHE A 57 3.86 -10.01 3.08
N PHE A 58 4.52 -9.33 2.15
CA PHE A 58 5.98 -9.23 2.16
C PHE A 58 6.49 -8.38 3.32
N ASP A 59 5.84 -7.25 3.61
CA ASP A 59 6.26 -6.36 4.69
C ASP A 59 5.91 -6.93 6.07
N PHE A 60 4.84 -7.74 6.20
CA PHE A 60 4.56 -8.49 7.42
C PHE A 60 5.68 -9.49 7.77
N GLU A 61 6.34 -10.04 6.77
CA GLU A 61 7.38 -11.06 6.98
C GLU A 61 8.77 -10.46 7.14
N HIS A 62 9.12 -9.55 6.24
CA HIS A 62 10.49 -9.07 6.09
C HIS A 62 10.71 -7.67 6.63
N HIS A 63 9.64 -6.96 7.04
CA HIS A 63 9.67 -5.54 7.42
C HIS A 63 10.39 -4.68 6.37
N LEU A 64 10.18 -4.99 5.09
CA LEU A 64 10.83 -4.35 3.95
C LEU A 64 9.84 -4.20 2.79
N ILE A 65 9.72 -3.01 2.26
CA ILE A 65 9.00 -2.75 1.01
C ILE A 65 9.98 -2.87 -0.14
N LEU A 66 9.74 -3.83 -1.06
CA LEU A 66 10.63 -4.10 -2.18
C LEU A 66 10.62 -2.97 -3.19
N ASP A 67 11.75 -2.33 -3.37
CA ASP A 67 11.94 -1.29 -4.39
C ASP A 67 11.66 -1.79 -5.81
N ARG A 68 12.00 -3.06 -6.10
CA ARG A 68 11.74 -3.68 -7.41
C ARG A 68 10.25 -3.78 -7.77
N VAL A 69 9.37 -3.82 -6.78
CA VAL A 69 7.91 -3.83 -6.99
C VAL A 69 7.38 -2.40 -6.93
N MET A 70 7.85 -1.63 -5.95
CA MET A 70 7.31 -0.30 -5.69
C MET A 70 7.61 0.71 -6.80
N PHE A 71 8.85 0.73 -7.36
CA PHE A 71 9.18 1.66 -8.44
C PHE A 71 8.35 1.43 -9.71
N PRO A 72 8.24 0.20 -10.27
CA PRO A 72 7.35 -0.04 -11.40
C PRO A 72 5.89 0.28 -11.08
N ALA A 73 5.42 -0.03 -9.87
CA ALA A 73 4.06 0.28 -9.45
C ALA A 73 3.79 1.78 -9.38
N MET A 74 4.75 2.59 -8.88
CA MET A 74 4.63 4.05 -8.88
C MET A 74 4.62 4.63 -10.29
N VAL A 75 5.49 4.14 -11.19
CA VAL A 75 5.50 4.56 -12.60
C VAL A 75 4.17 4.21 -13.25
N PHE A 76 3.66 2.99 -13.02
CA PHE A 76 2.38 2.57 -13.54
C PHE A 76 1.22 3.42 -12.98
N ALA A 77 1.19 3.69 -11.67
CA ALA A 77 0.20 4.56 -11.05
C ALA A 77 0.25 5.99 -11.62
N LEU A 78 1.45 6.52 -11.87
CA LEU A 78 1.63 7.83 -12.51
C LEU A 78 1.06 7.84 -13.93
N LEU A 79 1.36 6.82 -14.74
CA LEU A 79 0.83 6.70 -16.10
C LEU A 79 -0.70 6.62 -16.08
N VAL A 80 -1.27 5.84 -15.16
CA VAL A 80 -2.73 5.75 -14.98
C VAL A 80 -3.32 7.09 -14.57
N THR A 81 -2.68 7.81 -13.66
CA THR A 81 -3.11 9.15 -13.22
C THR A 81 -3.12 10.16 -14.37
N LEU A 82 -2.25 9.99 -15.36
CA LEU A 82 -2.19 10.85 -16.54
C LEU A 82 -3.18 10.45 -17.65
N THR A 83 -3.80 9.27 -17.58
CA THR A 83 -4.74 8.81 -18.63
C THR A 83 -5.94 9.73 -18.89
N PRO A 84 -6.51 10.47 -17.92
CA PRO A 84 -7.59 11.44 -18.19
C PRO A 84 -7.19 12.55 -19.17
N LEU A 85 -5.89 12.84 -19.35
CA LEU A 85 -5.39 13.78 -20.36
C LEU A 85 -5.57 13.24 -21.79
N VAL A 86 -5.58 11.91 -21.95
CA VAL A 86 -5.66 11.23 -23.25
C VAL A 86 -7.06 10.69 -23.51
N ASN A 87 -7.71 10.16 -22.48
CA ASN A 87 -9.03 9.57 -22.59
C ASN A 87 -9.84 9.73 -21.29
N SER A 88 -10.72 10.73 -21.27
CA SER A 88 -11.61 11.01 -20.13
C SER A 88 -12.70 9.96 -19.91
N ASN A 89 -12.93 9.06 -20.87
CA ASN A 89 -14.01 8.07 -20.83
C ASN A 89 -13.61 6.76 -20.13
N LEU A 90 -12.39 6.65 -19.61
CA LEU A 90 -11.91 5.43 -18.93
C LEU A 90 -12.60 5.17 -17.58
N GLY A 91 -13.43 6.11 -17.11
CA GLY A 91 -14.21 5.93 -15.87
C GLY A 91 -13.37 5.78 -14.62
N LEU A 92 -12.17 6.39 -14.60
CA LEU A 92 -11.32 6.38 -13.40
C LEU A 92 -12.01 7.14 -12.28
N TRP A 93 -11.80 6.67 -11.05
CA TRP A 93 -12.37 7.27 -9.82
C TRP A 93 -11.88 8.69 -9.53
N HIS A 94 -10.74 9.11 -10.07
CA HIS A 94 -10.32 10.51 -10.06
C HIS A 94 -10.36 11.08 -11.48
N GLN A 95 -11.18 12.09 -11.68
CA GLN A 95 -11.34 12.72 -12.99
C GLN A 95 -10.23 13.74 -13.32
N ALA A 96 -9.45 14.14 -12.32
CA ALA A 96 -8.43 15.15 -12.46
C ALA A 96 -7.03 14.55 -12.22
N TRP A 97 -6.20 14.53 -13.25
CA TRP A 97 -4.82 14.05 -13.18
C TRP A 97 -3.99 14.72 -12.07
N PHE A 98 -4.20 16.01 -11.82
CA PHE A 98 -3.52 16.76 -10.78
C PHE A 98 -3.90 16.30 -9.36
N ALA A 99 -5.08 15.71 -9.19
CA ALA A 99 -5.51 15.20 -7.88
C ALA A 99 -4.67 14.00 -7.43
N GLY A 100 -4.33 13.09 -8.33
CA GLY A 100 -3.44 11.96 -8.03
C GLY A 100 -2.00 12.42 -7.79
N ILE A 101 -1.45 13.25 -8.67
CA ILE A 101 -0.07 13.76 -8.50
C ILE A 101 0.04 14.61 -7.23
N GLY A 102 -0.91 15.53 -7.02
CA GLY A 102 -0.91 16.40 -5.83
C GLY A 102 -1.01 15.61 -4.54
N MET A 103 -1.88 14.60 -4.50
CA MET A 103 -2.02 13.74 -3.33
C MET A 103 -0.82 12.79 -3.14
N GLY A 104 -0.22 12.30 -4.23
CA GLY A 104 1.00 11.51 -4.16
C GLY A 104 2.15 12.29 -3.53
N VAL A 105 2.40 13.49 -4.04
CA VAL A 105 3.43 14.38 -3.49
C VAL A 105 3.11 14.78 -2.05
N ALA A 106 1.86 15.16 -1.75
CA ALA A 106 1.44 15.57 -0.41
C ALA A 106 1.59 14.43 0.61
N ALA A 107 1.13 13.22 0.28
CA ALA A 107 1.26 12.06 1.16
C ALA A 107 2.72 11.65 1.34
N GLY A 108 3.51 11.61 0.26
CA GLY A 108 4.94 11.33 0.33
C GLY A 108 5.70 12.33 1.19
N LEU A 109 5.45 13.62 1.01
CA LEU A 109 6.05 14.68 1.84
C LEU A 109 5.61 14.60 3.30
N LEU A 110 4.33 14.34 3.56
CA LEU A 110 3.82 14.16 4.92
C LEU A 110 4.57 13.03 5.64
N PHE A 111 4.69 11.87 5.00
CA PHE A 111 5.39 10.72 5.58
C PHE A 111 6.88 10.95 5.71
N LEU A 112 7.49 11.68 4.77
CA LEU A 112 8.88 12.09 4.86
C LEU A 112 9.11 13.02 6.05
N LEU A 113 8.25 14.01 6.26
CA LEU A 113 8.31 14.91 7.40
C LEU A 113 8.10 14.15 8.73
N LEU A 114 7.15 13.21 8.78
CA LEU A 114 6.93 12.36 9.95
C LEU A 114 8.16 11.48 10.24
N SER A 115 8.82 10.94 9.22
CA SER A 115 10.05 10.17 9.37
C SER A 115 11.18 11.01 9.96
N PHE A 116 11.42 12.21 9.44
CA PHE A 116 12.44 13.12 9.97
C PHE A 116 12.11 13.62 11.39
N ALA A 117 10.86 14.03 11.62
CA ALA A 117 10.43 14.50 12.94
C ALA A 117 10.52 13.38 13.99
N GLY A 118 10.07 12.19 13.63
CA GLY A 118 10.16 11.01 14.50
C GLY A 118 11.61 10.66 14.83
N SER A 119 12.49 10.63 13.83
CA SER A 119 13.92 10.35 14.02
C SER A 119 14.60 11.41 14.90
N ALA A 120 14.22 12.67 14.77
CA ALA A 120 14.75 13.75 15.59
C ALA A 120 14.29 13.64 17.07
N ILE A 121 13.05 13.23 17.31
CA ILE A 121 12.46 13.11 18.66
C ILE A 121 12.94 11.84 19.35
N PHE A 122 12.85 10.70 18.68
CA PHE A 122 13.11 9.37 19.27
C PHE A 122 14.56 8.92 19.16
N LYS A 123 15.40 9.64 18.40
CA LYS A 123 16.81 9.29 18.09
C LYS A 123 16.97 7.88 17.51
N ALA A 124 15.95 7.39 16.85
CA ALA A 124 15.87 6.12 16.14
C ALA A 124 15.04 6.30 14.88
N GLU A 125 15.19 5.42 13.91
CA GLU A 125 14.35 5.43 12.70
C GLU A 125 12.88 5.18 13.12
N ALA A 126 12.07 6.25 13.08
CA ALA A 126 10.68 6.18 13.50
C ALA A 126 9.77 5.62 12.41
N LEU A 127 10.10 5.87 11.15
CA LEU A 127 9.33 5.43 9.99
C LEU A 127 10.29 5.04 8.86
N GLY A 128 10.07 3.89 8.25
CA GLY A 128 10.88 3.39 7.15
C GLY A 128 10.71 4.22 5.88
N PHE A 129 11.78 4.36 5.10
CA PHE A 129 11.70 5.04 3.80
C PHE A 129 10.78 4.31 2.80
N GLY A 130 10.53 3.04 3.02
CA GLY A 130 9.53 2.24 2.31
C GLY A 130 8.11 2.77 2.47
N ASP A 131 7.74 3.18 3.70
CA ASP A 131 6.41 3.73 3.99
C ASP A 131 6.18 5.07 3.28
N VAL A 132 7.24 5.88 3.13
CA VAL A 132 7.18 7.14 2.35
C VAL A 132 6.85 6.85 0.88
N LYS A 133 7.51 5.84 0.28
CA LYS A 133 7.24 5.41 -1.10
C LYS A 133 5.83 4.84 -1.24
N LEU A 134 5.39 4.05 -0.27
CA LEU A 134 4.04 3.50 -0.24
C LEU A 134 2.98 4.61 -0.14
N ALA A 135 3.18 5.61 0.72
CA ALA A 135 2.27 6.75 0.85
C ALA A 135 2.19 7.56 -0.46
N LEU A 136 3.34 7.80 -1.12
CA LEU A 136 3.39 8.43 -2.43
C LEU A 136 2.62 7.61 -3.48
N PHE A 137 2.85 6.30 -3.54
CA PHE A 137 2.14 5.38 -4.43
C PHE A 137 0.62 5.41 -4.18
N MET A 138 0.19 5.35 -2.91
CA MET A 138 -1.22 5.43 -2.54
C MET A 138 -1.86 6.75 -3.01
N GLY A 139 -1.13 7.86 -2.87
CA GLY A 139 -1.60 9.16 -3.32
C GLY A 139 -1.76 9.24 -4.83
N LEU A 140 -0.79 8.73 -5.59
CA LEU A 140 -0.87 8.61 -7.05
C LEU A 140 -2.05 7.73 -7.49
N LEU A 141 -2.22 6.60 -6.81
CA LEU A 141 -3.26 5.61 -7.11
C LEU A 141 -4.65 6.16 -6.83
N LEU A 142 -4.89 6.66 -5.62
CA LEU A 142 -6.24 6.96 -5.11
C LEU A 142 -6.67 8.41 -5.39
N GLY A 143 -5.73 9.36 -5.39
CA GLY A 143 -6.04 10.78 -5.55
C GLY A 143 -6.86 11.35 -4.39
N TRP A 144 -7.36 12.58 -4.59
CA TRP A 144 -8.27 13.24 -3.65
C TRP A 144 -9.71 12.79 -3.86
N PRO A 145 -10.53 12.58 -2.82
CA PRO A 145 -10.21 12.57 -1.38
C PRO A 145 -9.77 11.20 -0.85
N TYR A 146 -9.75 10.17 -1.70
CA TYR A 146 -9.65 8.76 -1.30
C TYR A 146 -8.32 8.41 -0.61
N THR A 147 -7.24 9.13 -0.92
CA THR A 147 -5.95 8.96 -0.20
C THR A 147 -6.09 9.23 1.28
N LEU A 148 -6.86 10.26 1.69
CA LEU A 148 -7.08 10.56 3.10
C LEU A 148 -7.87 9.44 3.79
N THR A 149 -8.86 8.89 3.11
CA THR A 149 -9.64 7.75 3.62
C THR A 149 -8.75 6.52 3.81
N ALA A 150 -7.89 6.24 2.83
CA ALA A 150 -6.94 5.12 2.90
C ALA A 150 -5.92 5.28 4.03
N LEU A 151 -5.35 6.48 4.19
CA LEU A 151 -4.45 6.78 5.29
C LEU A 151 -5.15 6.66 6.66
N PHE A 152 -6.38 7.14 6.76
CA PHE A 152 -7.18 7.02 7.97
C PHE A 152 -7.44 5.54 8.33
N TYR A 153 -7.86 4.71 7.38
CA TYR A 153 -8.02 3.28 7.60
C TYR A 153 -6.69 2.61 7.96
N GLY A 154 -5.59 2.98 7.29
CA GLY A 154 -4.26 2.46 7.59
C GLY A 154 -3.84 2.76 9.03
N VAL A 155 -4.03 4.00 9.49
CA VAL A 155 -3.72 4.41 10.87
C VAL A 155 -4.60 3.66 11.88
N LEU A 156 -5.91 3.53 11.62
CA LEU A 156 -6.81 2.77 12.49
C LEU A 156 -6.39 1.31 12.59
N LEU A 157 -6.12 0.66 11.45
CA LEU A 157 -5.67 -0.74 11.44
C LEU A 157 -4.34 -0.91 12.16
N ALA A 158 -3.39 0.02 11.98
CA ALA A 158 -2.12 0.01 12.70
C ALA A 158 -2.32 0.16 14.22
N ALA A 159 -3.23 1.04 14.65
CA ALA A 159 -3.55 1.22 16.06
C ALA A 159 -4.16 -0.07 16.66
N PHE A 160 -5.10 -0.71 15.96
CA PHE A 160 -5.65 -2.01 16.39
C PHE A 160 -4.59 -3.10 16.42
N GLY A 161 -3.72 -3.16 15.40
CA GLY A 161 -2.61 -4.10 15.34
C GLY A 161 -1.62 -3.91 16.48
N ALA A 162 -1.28 -2.66 16.82
CA ALA A 162 -0.42 -2.32 17.94
C ALA A 162 -1.02 -2.74 19.29
N ILE A 163 -2.31 -2.45 19.51
CA ILE A 163 -3.02 -2.88 20.72
C ILE A 163 -3.04 -4.41 20.82
N ALA A 164 -3.41 -5.09 19.74
CA ALA A 164 -3.42 -6.55 19.71
C ALA A 164 -2.03 -7.13 20.04
N PHE A 165 -0.96 -6.57 19.44
CA PHE A 165 0.40 -6.98 19.71
C PHE A 165 0.78 -6.81 21.18
N ILE A 166 0.48 -5.67 21.78
CA ILE A 166 0.76 -5.39 23.22
C ILE A 166 0.03 -6.37 24.12
N VAL A 167 -1.26 -6.65 23.83
CA VAL A 167 -2.09 -7.56 24.62
C VAL A 167 -1.55 -8.99 24.54
N MET A 168 -1.15 -9.43 23.33
CA MET A 168 -0.67 -10.80 23.12
C MET A 168 0.73 -11.02 23.68
N HIS A 169 1.65 -10.09 23.51
CA HIS A 169 3.04 -10.24 23.88
C HIS A 169 3.40 -9.62 25.24
N ARG A 170 2.45 -8.89 25.85
CA ARG A 170 2.65 -8.15 27.13
C ARG A 170 3.93 -7.30 27.14
N SER A 171 4.34 -6.82 25.98
CA SER A 171 5.56 -6.04 25.79
C SER A 171 5.31 -4.89 24.83
N VAL A 172 5.78 -3.70 25.20
CA VAL A 172 5.82 -2.52 24.33
C VAL A 172 7.12 -2.45 23.50
N LYS A 173 8.03 -3.39 23.70
CA LYS A 173 9.33 -3.45 23.00
C LYS A 173 9.24 -4.33 21.77
N GLY A 174 8.68 -3.83 20.69
CA GLY A 174 8.65 -4.51 19.39
C GLY A 174 8.53 -3.49 18.28
N THR A 175 9.20 -3.75 17.16
CA THR A 175 8.99 -3.00 15.92
C THR A 175 7.77 -3.58 15.21
N ILE A 176 6.76 -2.75 14.95
CA ILE A 176 5.59 -3.14 14.19
C ILE A 176 5.79 -2.61 12.77
N ALA A 177 5.70 -3.49 11.77
CA ALA A 177 5.68 -3.07 10.37
C ALA A 177 4.44 -2.20 10.15
N TYR A 178 4.62 -0.97 9.70
CA TYR A 178 3.53 -0.03 9.44
C TYR A 178 2.94 -0.20 8.04
N GLY A 179 3.78 -0.56 7.06
CA GLY A 179 3.41 -0.73 5.67
C GLY A 179 2.22 -1.64 5.40
N PRO A 180 2.09 -2.83 6.04
CA PRO A 180 0.96 -3.73 5.81
C PRO A 180 -0.38 -3.08 6.15
N TYR A 181 -0.44 -2.30 7.21
CA TYR A 181 -1.66 -1.61 7.63
C TYR A 181 -2.03 -0.47 6.68
N LEU A 182 -1.03 0.27 6.19
CA LEU A 182 -1.24 1.29 5.15
C LEU A 182 -1.76 0.66 3.86
N ALA A 183 -1.11 -0.40 3.40
CA ALA A 183 -1.53 -1.11 2.18
C ALA A 183 -2.92 -1.72 2.33
N ALA A 184 -3.28 -2.25 3.51
CA ALA A 184 -4.63 -2.72 3.81
C ALA A 184 -5.65 -1.58 3.79
N GLY A 185 -5.31 -0.42 4.33
CA GLY A 185 -6.15 0.79 4.25
C GLY A 185 -6.40 1.23 2.81
N ALA A 186 -5.36 1.20 1.96
CA ALA A 186 -5.49 1.47 0.53
C ALA A 186 -6.39 0.43 -0.18
N LEU A 187 -6.22 -0.85 0.15
CA LEU A 187 -7.03 -1.93 -0.42
C LEU A 187 -8.51 -1.79 -0.05
N LEU A 188 -8.81 -1.50 1.22
CA LEU A 188 -10.18 -1.26 1.68
C LEU A 188 -10.81 -0.05 0.97
N THR A 189 -10.04 1.03 0.78
CA THR A 189 -10.52 2.20 0.06
C THR A 189 -10.75 1.88 -1.42
N LEU A 190 -9.85 1.14 -2.04
CA LEU A 190 -9.97 0.73 -3.44
C LEU A 190 -11.22 -0.15 -3.68
N LEU A 191 -11.62 -0.97 -2.70
CA LEU A 191 -12.86 -1.75 -2.74
C LEU A 191 -14.13 -0.89 -2.66
N GLN A 192 -14.05 0.29 -2.06
CA GLN A 192 -15.20 1.20 -1.88
C GLN A 192 -15.33 2.22 -3.02
N LEU A 193 -14.39 2.22 -3.97
CA LEU A 193 -14.45 3.16 -5.10
C LEU A 193 -15.57 2.78 -6.07
N PRO A 194 -16.29 3.78 -6.60
CA PRO A 194 -17.35 3.58 -7.58
C PRO A 194 -16.86 2.99 -8.90
#